data_4a1c5cdabe019e3eb0e0ad07b70c65cd
#
_entry.id   4a1c5cdabe019e3eb0e0ad07b70c65cd
#
_cell.length_a   1.000
_cell.length_b   1.000
_cell.length_c   1.000
_cell.angle_alpha   90.00
_cell.angle_beta   90.00
_cell.angle_gamma   90.00
#
_symmetry.space_group_name_H-M   'P 1'
#
loop_
_entity.id
_entity.type
_entity.pdbx_description
1 polymer ?
#
loop_
_entity_poly.entity_id
_entity_poly.type
_entity_poly.pdbx_seq_one_letter_code
_entity_poly.pdbx_strand_id
1 'polypeptide(L)'
;MNKKYKGIGVLAFAAGSLLPGATANAADQNAAGPSDGAAKKPNIILIVSDDTGYGDLGVYGGGEGRGMPTPNLDRMADEGMTFFDCYGQPSSTPGRAAMQTGRIPNRSGMTTVAFQGQGGGLPKEEWTLASVLKTGGYKTFFTGKWHLGEADYALPNAQGYDEMKYVGLYHLNAYTYADPTWFPDMDPQLREMFTRVTRGALSGKAGEAPKEEFKINGQYVNTPVVDGKEGVVGIPFFDRYVEKASLDYLEANAKSSEPFFMSINFMKNHQPNMPDPDYVGKSMSKSKYADSMVEMDARVGHIMDKLRELGIDKNTLVVWTTDNGAWQDVYPDAGYTPFRGTKGTDREGGSRVPAIAWWPGKIKEHSRNHDIVGGLDLMATFASVAGIKLPTKDRAGQPIIFYSYDISPVLFGTGKDPRTSWFYFTENELTPGAARVGHYKAVFNLRGDNGAKTGGLAVDSNLGWKGPESYVATVPQIFDLWQDPQERYDIFMNNYTEHTWTLVTFNEAITKLMKTYVEYPPRKPQSEAYSGPITLSQYQRFSNIREQLQKEGFQLAMPTGN
;
A
#
# COMPACT_ATOMS: atom_id res chain seq x y z
N MET A 1 -11.40 64.20 33.96
CA MET A 1 -12.31 63.20 34.53
C MET A 1 -11.87 61.83 34.01
N ASN A 2 -11.17 61.13 34.87
CA ASN A 2 -10.61 59.77 34.57
C ASN A 2 -11.71 58.73 34.74
N LYS A 3 -11.89 57.86 33.72
CA LYS A 3 -12.51 56.55 33.93
C LYS A 3 -11.61 55.48 33.33
N LYS A 4 -11.00 54.68 34.18
CA LYS A 4 -10.24 53.49 33.92
C LYS A 4 -11.16 52.39 33.40
N TYR A 5 -10.84 51.82 32.25
CA TYR A 5 -11.38 50.53 31.86
C TYR A 5 -10.46 49.42 32.42
N LYS A 6 -11.04 48.61 33.28
CA LYS A 6 -10.40 47.38 33.79
C LYS A 6 -10.51 46.28 32.72
N GLY A 7 -9.40 45.62 32.48
CA GLY A 7 -9.30 44.50 31.55
C GLY A 7 -10.16 43.31 31.97
N ILE A 8 -10.74 42.68 30.97
CA ILE A 8 -11.39 41.37 31.11
C ILE A 8 -10.30 40.32 31.05
N GLY A 9 -10.10 39.62 32.17
CA GLY A 9 -9.15 38.53 32.27
C GLY A 9 -9.65 37.32 31.49
N VAL A 10 -8.75 36.75 30.71
CA VAL A 10 -8.94 35.45 30.09
C VAL A 10 -8.90 34.39 31.20
N LEU A 11 -10.02 33.74 31.42
CA LEU A 11 -10.11 32.56 32.29
C LEU A 11 -9.39 31.37 31.63
N ALA A 12 -8.21 31.10 32.12
CA ALA A 12 -7.56 29.82 31.86
C ALA A 12 -8.25 28.76 32.72
N PHE A 13 -9.00 27.87 32.09
CA PHE A 13 -9.48 26.66 32.76
C PHE A 13 -8.31 25.68 32.90
N ALA A 14 -7.67 25.68 34.06
CA ALA A 14 -6.85 24.56 34.50
C ALA A 14 -7.77 23.48 35.05
N ALA A 15 -8.14 22.53 34.25
CA ALA A 15 -8.77 21.31 34.73
C ALA A 15 -7.67 20.34 35.18
N GLY A 16 -7.31 20.44 36.45
CA GLY A 16 -6.57 19.39 37.12
C GLY A 16 -7.46 18.20 37.39
N SER A 17 -7.41 17.18 36.58
CA SER A 17 -7.95 15.87 36.89
C SER A 17 -6.82 14.92 37.28
N LEU A 18 -6.69 14.73 38.57
CA LEU A 18 -6.00 13.58 39.17
C LEU A 18 -6.77 12.32 38.78
N LEU A 19 -6.23 11.55 37.87
CA LEU A 19 -6.57 10.13 37.72
C LEU A 19 -5.35 9.31 38.16
N PRO A 20 -5.56 8.26 38.98
CA PRO A 20 -4.47 7.47 39.50
C PRO A 20 -3.80 6.69 38.38
N GLY A 21 -2.47 6.72 38.39
CA GLY A 21 -1.65 5.94 37.47
C GLY A 21 -1.92 4.46 37.62
N ALA A 22 -2.50 3.87 36.59
CA ALA A 22 -2.45 2.44 36.41
C ALA A 22 -1.09 2.10 35.80
N THR A 23 -0.13 1.75 36.63
CA THR A 23 1.05 1.00 36.23
C THR A 23 0.55 -0.37 35.77
N ALA A 24 0.58 -0.59 34.45
CA ALA A 24 0.40 -1.92 33.92
C ALA A 24 1.62 -2.76 34.32
N ASN A 25 1.49 -3.50 35.39
CA ASN A 25 2.39 -4.59 35.71
C ASN A 25 2.29 -5.62 34.59
N ALA A 26 3.40 -5.88 33.93
CA ALA A 26 3.59 -7.07 33.12
C ALA A 26 3.41 -8.27 34.06
N ALA A 27 2.24 -8.85 34.05
CA ALA A 27 1.99 -10.11 34.74
C ALA A 27 2.69 -11.22 33.93
N ASP A 28 3.65 -11.85 34.57
CA ASP A 28 4.19 -13.17 34.24
C ASP A 28 3.02 -14.13 33.95
N GLN A 29 2.90 -14.55 32.70
CA GLN A 29 2.17 -15.75 32.34
C GLN A 29 3.16 -16.78 31.78
N ASN A 30 3.99 -17.32 32.67
CA ASN A 30 4.63 -18.60 32.48
C ASN A 30 3.78 -19.64 33.21
N ALA A 31 2.97 -20.36 32.47
CA ALA A 31 2.56 -21.74 32.76
C ALA A 31 1.65 -22.28 31.64
N ALA A 32 2.25 -22.74 30.57
CA ALA A 32 1.68 -23.83 29.80
C ALA A 32 2.81 -24.80 29.52
N GLY A 33 2.70 -25.98 30.11
CA GLY A 33 3.60 -27.09 29.90
C GLY A 33 3.60 -27.54 28.44
N PRO A 34 4.59 -28.35 27.99
CA PRO A 34 4.73 -28.79 26.61
C PRO A 34 3.52 -29.68 26.27
N SER A 35 2.57 -29.17 25.51
CA SER A 35 1.62 -29.99 24.78
C SER A 35 2.32 -30.54 23.55
N ASP A 36 2.55 -31.82 23.51
CA ASP A 36 2.90 -32.60 22.33
C ASP A 36 1.94 -32.27 21.19
N GLY A 37 2.45 -31.68 20.13
CA GLY A 37 1.70 -31.25 18.95
C GLY A 37 1.75 -29.75 18.74
N ALA A 38 2.94 -29.18 18.49
CA ALA A 38 3.02 -27.77 18.05
C ALA A 38 2.18 -27.61 16.78
N ALA A 39 1.10 -26.84 16.89
CA ALA A 39 0.21 -26.55 15.75
C ALA A 39 1.06 -26.07 14.57
N LYS A 40 0.86 -26.68 13.40
CA LYS A 40 1.59 -26.30 12.18
C LYS A 40 1.36 -24.82 11.91
N LYS A 41 2.45 -24.06 11.76
CA LYS A 41 2.36 -22.64 11.40
C LYS A 41 1.59 -22.49 10.08
N PRO A 42 0.70 -21.51 9.95
CA PRO A 42 -0.07 -21.32 8.72
C PRO A 42 0.80 -20.79 7.60
N ASN A 43 0.43 -21.10 6.37
CA ASN A 43 0.92 -20.38 5.21
C ASN A 43 0.27 -19.01 5.13
N ILE A 44 0.93 -18.06 4.51
CA ILE A 44 0.44 -16.68 4.34
C ILE A 44 0.60 -16.30 2.87
N ILE A 45 -0.46 -15.81 2.25
CA ILE A 45 -0.47 -15.32 0.88
C ILE A 45 -1.00 -13.89 0.87
N LEU A 46 -0.22 -12.98 0.33
CA LEU A 46 -0.62 -11.61 0.02
C LEU A 46 -0.81 -11.49 -1.49
N ILE A 47 -2.01 -11.16 -1.93
CA ILE A 47 -2.32 -10.87 -3.34
C ILE A 47 -2.57 -9.38 -3.47
N VAL A 48 -1.84 -8.72 -4.36
CA VAL A 48 -1.94 -7.28 -4.61
C VAL A 48 -2.30 -7.06 -6.07
N SER A 49 -3.42 -6.39 -6.32
CA SER A 49 -3.74 -5.82 -7.63
C SER A 49 -3.16 -4.40 -7.73
N ASP A 50 -3.28 -3.78 -8.89
CA ASP A 50 -2.72 -2.46 -9.16
C ASP A 50 -3.83 -1.49 -9.60
N ASP A 51 -3.97 -0.36 -8.92
CA ASP A 51 -4.96 0.69 -9.22
C ASP A 51 -6.44 0.22 -9.21
N THR A 52 -6.76 -0.86 -8.53
CA THR A 52 -8.15 -1.35 -8.45
C THR A 52 -8.98 -0.42 -7.58
N GLY A 53 -10.08 0.08 -8.13
CA GLY A 53 -10.97 0.99 -7.41
C GLY A 53 -11.83 0.28 -6.37
N TYR A 54 -12.13 1.00 -5.29
CA TYR A 54 -13.03 0.51 -4.24
C TYR A 54 -14.40 0.08 -4.81
N GLY A 55 -14.95 0.85 -5.74
CA GLY A 55 -16.24 0.57 -6.37
C GLY A 55 -16.17 -0.31 -7.62
N ASP A 56 -15.08 -1.05 -7.83
CA ASP A 56 -14.94 -1.94 -8.98
C ASP A 56 -15.45 -3.36 -8.69
N LEU A 57 -15.37 -3.81 -7.44
CA LEU A 57 -15.75 -5.16 -7.03
C LEU A 57 -17.25 -5.27 -6.72
N GLY A 58 -17.84 -6.44 -6.99
CA GLY A 58 -19.24 -6.74 -6.66
C GLY A 58 -19.55 -6.58 -5.19
N VAL A 59 -18.69 -7.08 -4.30
CA VAL A 59 -18.85 -7.00 -2.83
C VAL A 59 -18.90 -5.55 -2.31
N TYR A 60 -18.39 -4.57 -3.05
CA TYR A 60 -18.47 -3.15 -2.73
C TYR A 60 -19.50 -2.37 -3.58
N GLY A 61 -20.36 -3.09 -4.32
CA GLY A 61 -21.45 -2.51 -5.09
C GLY A 61 -21.12 -2.20 -6.55
N GLY A 62 -19.94 -2.58 -7.04
CA GLY A 62 -19.55 -2.53 -8.45
C GLY A 62 -19.86 -3.83 -9.19
N GLY A 63 -18.82 -4.47 -9.73
CA GLY A 63 -18.96 -5.76 -10.41
C GLY A 63 -19.89 -5.71 -11.61
N GLU A 64 -20.98 -6.47 -11.56
CA GLU A 64 -21.98 -6.49 -12.65
C GLU A 64 -22.57 -5.11 -12.92
N GLY A 65 -22.78 -4.29 -11.89
CA GLY A 65 -23.29 -2.92 -12.03
C GLY A 65 -22.40 -2.02 -12.88
N ARG A 66 -21.11 -2.37 -13.02
CA ARG A 66 -20.14 -1.74 -13.90
C ARG A 66 -19.81 -2.58 -15.14
N GLY A 67 -20.51 -3.68 -15.36
CA GLY A 67 -20.31 -4.59 -16.48
C GLY A 67 -19.02 -5.40 -16.42
N MET A 68 -18.48 -5.60 -15.20
CA MET A 68 -17.25 -6.36 -14.95
C MET A 68 -17.40 -7.23 -13.69
N PRO A 69 -18.16 -8.34 -13.75
CA PRO A 69 -18.40 -9.20 -12.60
C PRO A 69 -17.10 -9.73 -11.99
N THR A 70 -17.08 -9.80 -10.65
CA THR A 70 -15.93 -10.28 -9.87
C THR A 70 -16.32 -11.47 -8.98
N PRO A 71 -16.84 -12.58 -9.53
CA PRO A 71 -17.45 -13.65 -8.76
C PRO A 71 -16.47 -14.37 -7.83
N ASN A 72 -15.18 -14.39 -8.14
CA ASN A 72 -14.18 -15.06 -7.32
C ASN A 72 -13.78 -14.23 -6.10
N LEU A 73 -13.62 -12.91 -6.27
CA LEU A 73 -13.38 -11.99 -5.16
C LEU A 73 -14.62 -11.84 -4.29
N ASP A 74 -15.82 -11.84 -4.88
CA ASP A 74 -17.07 -11.83 -4.14
C ASP A 74 -17.22 -13.12 -3.31
N ARG A 75 -16.90 -14.29 -3.88
CA ARG A 75 -16.84 -15.57 -3.15
C ARG A 75 -15.78 -15.53 -2.03
N MET A 76 -14.60 -14.96 -2.27
CA MET A 76 -13.57 -14.80 -1.25
C MET A 76 -14.06 -13.94 -0.07
N ALA A 77 -14.82 -12.90 -0.36
CA ALA A 77 -15.42 -12.03 0.63
C ALA A 77 -16.54 -12.74 1.43
N ASP A 78 -17.39 -13.50 0.76
CA ASP A 78 -18.45 -14.27 1.38
C ASP A 78 -17.90 -15.35 2.31
N GLU A 79 -16.86 -16.03 1.92
CA GLU A 79 -16.19 -17.06 2.73
C GLU A 79 -15.20 -16.47 3.76
N GLY A 80 -15.05 -15.16 3.84
CA GLY A 80 -14.07 -14.48 4.66
C GLY A 80 -14.56 -13.18 5.27
N MET A 81 -13.66 -12.18 5.31
CA MET A 81 -13.91 -10.86 5.86
C MET A 81 -13.66 -9.77 4.83
N THR A 82 -14.63 -8.87 4.68
CA THR A 82 -14.53 -7.64 3.87
C THR A 82 -14.19 -6.45 4.74
N PHE A 83 -13.20 -5.67 4.35
CA PHE A 83 -12.81 -4.43 5.04
C PHE A 83 -13.37 -3.22 4.31
N PHE A 84 -14.14 -2.40 5.01
CA PHE A 84 -14.76 -1.19 4.44
C PHE A 84 -13.94 0.08 4.67
N ASP A 85 -13.03 0.08 5.64
CA ASP A 85 -12.16 1.19 6.00
C ASP A 85 -10.68 0.80 5.90
N CYS A 86 -10.31 0.17 4.76
CA CYS A 86 -8.94 -0.19 4.47
C CYS A 86 -8.25 0.92 3.65
N TYR A 87 -6.97 1.18 3.98
CA TYR A 87 -6.22 2.29 3.39
C TYR A 87 -4.92 1.83 2.73
N GLY A 88 -4.71 2.30 1.50
CA GLY A 88 -3.44 2.31 0.79
C GLY A 88 -2.66 3.59 1.01
N GLN A 89 -1.71 3.87 0.11
CA GLN A 89 -0.94 5.10 0.06
C GLN A 89 -1.24 5.84 -1.26
N PRO A 90 -0.72 7.06 -1.48
CA PRO A 90 -1.15 7.86 -2.62
C PRO A 90 -0.84 7.25 -3.98
N SER A 91 0.18 6.39 -4.07
CA SER A 91 0.57 5.76 -5.33
C SER A 91 1.33 4.45 -5.12
N SER A 92 1.68 3.77 -6.21
CA SER A 92 2.20 2.40 -6.18
C SER A 92 3.48 2.21 -5.38
N THR A 93 4.51 3.04 -5.57
CA THR A 93 5.76 2.87 -4.81
C THR A 93 5.56 3.11 -3.31
N PRO A 94 4.96 4.22 -2.86
CA PRO A 94 4.62 4.40 -1.45
C PRO A 94 3.73 3.31 -0.88
N GLY A 95 2.71 2.87 -1.64
CA GLY A 95 1.79 1.81 -1.22
C GLY A 95 2.49 0.47 -1.01
N ARG A 96 3.28 0.05 -1.99
CA ARG A 96 4.03 -1.20 -1.91
C ARG A 96 5.11 -1.15 -0.84
N ALA A 97 5.80 0.00 -0.66
CA ALA A 97 6.75 0.19 0.42
C ALA A 97 6.08 0.06 1.80
N ALA A 98 4.93 0.72 1.98
CA ALA A 98 4.16 0.63 3.23
C ALA A 98 3.71 -0.80 3.54
N MET A 99 3.18 -1.53 2.54
CA MET A 99 2.78 -2.94 2.69
C MET A 99 3.97 -3.84 3.04
N GLN A 100 5.09 -3.66 2.33
CA GLN A 100 6.27 -4.51 2.53
C GLN A 100 6.99 -4.24 3.86
N THR A 101 6.98 -3.00 4.36
CA THR A 101 7.78 -2.61 5.52
C THR A 101 6.99 -2.35 6.80
N GLY A 102 5.67 -2.18 6.73
CA GLY A 102 4.85 -1.75 7.87
C GLY A 102 5.17 -0.33 8.35
N ARG A 103 5.78 0.50 7.48
CA ARG A 103 6.23 1.85 7.79
C ARG A 103 5.65 2.87 6.82
N ILE A 104 5.34 4.06 7.33
CA ILE A 104 4.91 5.15 6.45
C ILE A 104 6.03 5.48 5.46
N PRO A 105 5.71 5.90 4.22
CA PRO A 105 6.69 5.99 3.12
C PRO A 105 7.91 6.86 3.41
N ASN A 106 7.74 7.94 4.15
CA ASN A 106 8.85 8.84 4.48
C ASN A 106 9.88 8.24 5.47
N ARG A 107 9.60 7.06 6.07
CA ARG A 107 10.55 6.32 6.90
C ARG A 107 11.52 5.49 6.09
N SER A 108 11.07 4.99 4.95
CA SER A 108 11.91 4.26 3.99
C SER A 108 12.49 5.17 2.91
N GLY A 109 11.99 6.40 2.77
CA GLY A 109 12.34 7.31 1.69
C GLY A 109 11.61 7.02 0.37
N MET A 110 10.70 6.03 0.35
CA MET A 110 9.95 5.62 -0.84
C MET A 110 8.67 6.44 -0.96
N THR A 111 8.78 7.75 -1.18
CA THR A 111 7.71 8.74 -1.06
C THR A 111 7.03 9.11 -2.38
N THR A 112 7.54 8.65 -3.51
CA THR A 112 6.97 8.92 -4.84
C THR A 112 7.15 7.75 -5.77
N VAL A 113 6.44 7.79 -6.90
CA VAL A 113 6.51 6.76 -7.95
C VAL A 113 7.94 6.65 -8.51
N ALA A 114 8.45 5.44 -8.52
CA ALA A 114 9.72 5.09 -9.12
C ALA A 114 9.60 4.93 -10.64
N PHE A 115 10.62 5.37 -11.35
CA PHE A 115 10.71 5.21 -12.80
C PHE A 115 11.98 4.45 -13.19
N GLN A 116 11.92 3.81 -14.35
CA GLN A 116 13.06 3.07 -14.90
C GLN A 116 14.26 3.97 -15.17
N GLY A 117 15.45 3.44 -14.92
CA GLY A 117 16.70 4.14 -15.16
C GLY A 117 17.07 5.17 -14.09
N GLN A 118 16.30 5.28 -13.02
CA GLN A 118 16.64 6.16 -11.89
C GLN A 118 17.65 5.56 -10.92
N GLY A 119 17.86 4.23 -10.97
CA GLY A 119 18.71 3.52 -10.02
C GLY A 119 18.08 3.43 -8.61
N GLY A 120 18.80 2.86 -7.65
CA GLY A 120 18.39 2.84 -6.25
C GLY A 120 17.20 1.96 -5.93
N GLY A 121 16.52 2.25 -4.83
CA GLY A 121 15.31 1.54 -4.39
C GLY A 121 15.20 1.39 -2.87
N LEU A 122 14.41 0.41 -2.43
CA LEU A 122 14.18 0.15 -1.02
C LEU A 122 15.50 -0.08 -0.28
N PRO A 123 15.80 0.70 0.76
CA PRO A 123 17.07 0.58 1.47
C PRO A 123 17.29 -0.82 2.05
N LYS A 124 18.52 -1.30 2.00
CA LYS A 124 18.91 -2.64 2.49
C LYS A 124 18.72 -2.82 4.00
N GLU A 125 18.62 -1.72 4.74
CA GLU A 125 18.43 -1.69 6.19
C GLU A 125 16.97 -1.95 6.58
N GLU A 126 16.03 -1.80 5.66
CA GLU A 126 14.61 -2.02 5.94
C GLU A 126 14.29 -3.50 6.17
N TRP A 127 13.39 -3.73 7.13
CA TRP A 127 12.74 -5.02 7.25
C TRP A 127 11.55 -5.08 6.30
N THR A 128 11.46 -6.18 5.57
CA THR A 128 10.30 -6.49 4.71
C THR A 128 9.46 -7.62 5.33
N LEU A 129 8.23 -7.79 4.87
CA LEU A 129 7.40 -8.94 5.25
C LEU A 129 8.18 -10.25 5.12
N ALA A 130 8.87 -10.44 3.99
CA ALA A 130 9.67 -11.64 3.75
C ALA A 130 10.79 -11.80 4.76
N SER A 131 11.59 -10.75 5.00
CA SER A 131 12.73 -10.83 5.91
C SER A 131 12.31 -11.06 7.37
N VAL A 132 11.16 -10.49 7.80
CA VAL A 132 10.59 -10.75 9.13
C VAL A 132 10.07 -12.19 9.23
N LEU A 133 9.25 -12.63 8.28
CA LEU A 133 8.66 -13.98 8.31
C LEU A 133 9.73 -15.08 8.21
N LYS A 134 10.81 -14.82 7.49
CA LYS A 134 11.96 -15.72 7.42
C LYS A 134 12.61 -15.98 8.78
N THR A 135 12.59 -15.00 9.71
CA THR A 135 13.06 -15.23 11.08
C THR A 135 12.26 -16.30 11.85
N GLY A 136 11.03 -16.51 11.42
CA GLY A 136 10.12 -17.55 11.95
C GLY A 136 10.15 -18.88 11.20
N GLY A 137 11.08 -19.06 10.25
CA GLY A 137 11.24 -20.30 9.48
C GLY A 137 10.32 -20.42 8.26
N TYR A 138 9.79 -19.30 7.77
CA TYR A 138 9.01 -19.28 6.54
C TYR A 138 9.91 -19.33 5.30
N LYS A 139 9.53 -20.14 4.32
CA LYS A 139 9.98 -19.98 2.94
C LYS A 139 9.29 -18.77 2.32
N THR A 140 10.00 -17.99 1.54
CA THR A 140 9.46 -16.72 1.03
C THR A 140 9.57 -16.63 -0.48
N PHE A 141 8.45 -16.30 -1.14
CA PHE A 141 8.33 -16.24 -2.60
C PHE A 141 7.68 -14.94 -3.07
N PHE A 142 8.23 -14.35 -4.13
CA PHE A 142 7.70 -13.15 -4.76
C PHE A 142 7.48 -13.35 -6.26
N THR A 143 6.35 -12.87 -6.76
CA THR A 143 6.09 -12.81 -8.21
C THR A 143 5.27 -11.57 -8.56
N GLY A 144 5.48 -11.04 -9.76
CA GLY A 144 4.76 -9.89 -10.30
C GLY A 144 5.43 -8.54 -10.06
N LYS A 145 4.64 -7.48 -9.95
CA LYS A 145 5.12 -6.09 -9.85
C LYS A 145 5.79 -5.79 -8.51
N TRP A 146 7.05 -5.36 -8.56
CA TRP A 146 7.81 -4.95 -7.38
C TRP A 146 7.67 -3.47 -7.04
N HIS A 147 8.05 -2.60 -7.92
CA HIS A 147 7.99 -1.14 -7.86
C HIS A 147 8.73 -0.49 -6.67
N LEU A 148 9.73 -1.17 -6.12
CA LEU A 148 10.55 -0.69 -4.99
C LEU A 148 12.03 -0.57 -5.34
N GLY A 149 12.36 -0.39 -6.61
CA GLY A 149 13.70 -0.10 -7.08
C GLY A 149 14.30 -1.16 -7.99
N GLU A 150 15.43 -0.79 -8.61
CA GLU A 150 16.13 -1.60 -9.61
C GLU A 150 17.59 -1.92 -9.25
N ALA A 151 18.12 -1.29 -8.19
CA ALA A 151 19.45 -1.65 -7.69
C ALA A 151 19.44 -3.09 -7.13
N ASP A 152 20.54 -3.80 -7.28
CA ASP A 152 20.65 -5.20 -6.87
C ASP A 152 20.27 -5.43 -5.39
N TYR A 153 20.62 -4.48 -4.51
CA TYR A 153 20.27 -4.55 -3.09
C TYR A 153 18.78 -4.36 -2.81
N ALA A 154 18.06 -3.73 -3.74
CA ALA A 154 16.64 -3.41 -3.59
C ALA A 154 15.71 -4.47 -4.19
N LEU A 155 16.24 -5.47 -4.88
CA LEU A 155 15.45 -6.52 -5.51
C LEU A 155 14.83 -7.48 -4.46
N PRO A 156 13.70 -8.12 -4.75
CA PRO A 156 13.04 -9.01 -3.80
C PRO A 156 13.98 -10.07 -3.19
N ASN A 157 14.82 -10.72 -4.01
CA ASN A 157 15.75 -11.75 -3.54
C ASN A 157 16.89 -11.21 -2.65
N ALA A 158 17.15 -9.90 -2.66
CA ALA A 158 18.04 -9.22 -1.72
C ALA A 158 17.28 -8.67 -0.49
N GLN A 159 15.97 -8.49 -0.62
CA GLN A 159 15.08 -7.95 0.40
C GLN A 159 14.33 -9.03 1.21
N GLY A 160 14.86 -10.24 1.24
CA GLY A 160 14.40 -11.30 2.15
C GLY A 160 13.63 -12.44 1.49
N TYR A 161 13.24 -12.32 0.21
CA TYR A 161 12.60 -13.42 -0.50
C TYR A 161 13.62 -14.49 -0.91
N ASP A 162 13.34 -15.75 -0.59
CA ASP A 162 14.19 -16.89 -0.97
C ASP A 162 14.20 -17.13 -2.47
N GLU A 163 13.06 -16.88 -3.10
CA GLU A 163 12.87 -17.03 -4.53
C GLU A 163 11.99 -15.90 -5.08
N MET A 164 12.34 -15.41 -6.24
CA MET A 164 11.51 -14.53 -7.04
C MET A 164 11.36 -15.07 -8.46
N LYS A 165 10.16 -14.94 -9.03
CA LYS A 165 9.88 -15.41 -10.38
C LYS A 165 9.03 -14.39 -11.14
N TYR A 166 9.40 -14.09 -12.38
CA TYR A 166 8.72 -13.12 -13.25
C TYR A 166 8.44 -11.77 -12.58
N VAL A 167 9.47 -11.17 -12.02
CA VAL A 167 9.36 -9.86 -11.33
C VAL A 167 9.44 -8.73 -12.33
N GLY A 168 8.37 -7.97 -12.45
CA GLY A 168 8.35 -6.67 -13.15
C GLY A 168 8.80 -5.57 -12.20
N LEU A 169 9.91 -4.87 -12.50
CA LEU A 169 10.44 -3.84 -11.61
C LEU A 169 9.53 -2.63 -11.53
N TYR A 170 8.85 -2.30 -12.64
CA TYR A 170 7.98 -1.13 -12.79
C TYR A 170 6.72 -1.50 -13.57
N HIS A 171 6.06 -0.48 -14.15
CA HIS A 171 5.04 -0.69 -15.16
C HIS A 171 5.69 -1.29 -16.40
N LEU A 172 5.04 -2.29 -16.96
CA LEU A 172 5.58 -2.99 -18.14
C LEU A 172 5.36 -2.24 -19.46
N ASN A 173 4.79 -1.03 -19.42
CA ASN A 173 4.63 -0.24 -20.64
C ASN A 173 5.95 -0.02 -21.37
N ALA A 174 7.09 0.09 -20.68
CA ALA A 174 8.37 0.21 -21.37
C ALA A 174 8.70 -1.01 -22.24
N TYR A 175 8.36 -2.23 -21.81
CA TYR A 175 8.49 -3.42 -22.67
C TYR A 175 7.55 -3.36 -23.85
N THR A 176 6.29 -2.97 -23.57
CA THR A 176 5.28 -2.84 -24.60
C THR A 176 5.66 -1.76 -25.58
N TYR A 177 6.26 -0.66 -25.13
CA TYR A 177 6.79 0.41 -25.99
C TYR A 177 7.95 -0.04 -26.88
N ALA A 178 8.75 -0.98 -26.42
CA ALA A 178 9.84 -1.54 -27.22
C ALA A 178 9.33 -2.34 -28.43
N ASP A 179 8.09 -2.85 -28.39
CA ASP A 179 7.51 -3.63 -29.46
C ASP A 179 6.66 -2.77 -30.40
N PRO A 180 7.00 -2.67 -31.70
CA PRO A 180 6.26 -1.87 -32.67
C PRO A 180 4.83 -2.38 -32.93
N THR A 181 4.49 -3.62 -32.57
CA THR A 181 3.15 -4.17 -32.73
C THR A 181 2.13 -3.44 -31.87
N TRP A 182 2.54 -3.03 -30.65
CA TRP A 182 1.64 -2.37 -29.70
C TRP A 182 1.63 -0.84 -29.84
N PHE A 183 2.77 -0.26 -30.19
CA PHE A 183 2.94 1.19 -30.34
C PHE A 183 3.67 1.50 -31.65
N PRO A 184 3.01 1.28 -32.81
CA PRO A 184 3.67 1.46 -34.12
C PRO A 184 4.14 2.90 -34.36
N ASP A 185 3.44 3.89 -33.81
CA ASP A 185 3.70 5.31 -34.02
C ASP A 185 4.77 5.88 -33.07
N MET A 186 5.35 5.05 -32.20
CA MET A 186 6.40 5.53 -31.30
C MET A 186 7.66 5.89 -32.07
N ASP A 187 8.25 7.04 -31.73
CA ASP A 187 9.53 7.48 -32.25
C ASP A 187 10.61 6.39 -32.11
N PRO A 188 11.34 6.08 -33.20
CA PRO A 188 12.35 5.01 -33.18
C PRO A 188 13.47 5.21 -32.15
N GLN A 189 13.89 6.45 -31.88
CA GLN A 189 14.95 6.75 -30.91
C GLN A 189 14.45 6.53 -29.47
N LEU A 190 13.20 6.91 -29.19
CA LEU A 190 12.56 6.61 -27.91
C LEU A 190 12.39 5.11 -27.71
N ARG A 191 11.99 4.38 -28.75
CA ARG A 191 11.87 2.91 -28.70
C ARG A 191 13.21 2.25 -28.37
N GLU A 192 14.28 2.67 -29.04
CA GLU A 192 15.63 2.19 -28.76
C GLU A 192 16.05 2.50 -27.31
N MET A 193 15.77 3.71 -26.85
CA MET A 193 16.02 4.09 -25.46
C MET A 193 15.29 3.18 -24.47
N PHE A 194 13.98 2.96 -24.66
CA PHE A 194 13.21 2.06 -23.79
C PHE A 194 13.74 0.63 -23.82
N THR A 195 14.10 0.12 -24.99
CA THR A 195 14.68 -1.22 -25.13
C THR A 195 15.99 -1.35 -24.33
N ARG A 196 16.79 -0.29 -24.30
CA ARG A 196 18.08 -0.26 -23.61
C ARG A 196 17.96 -0.13 -22.10
N VAL A 197 17.08 0.77 -21.60
CA VAL A 197 16.99 1.08 -20.17
C VAL A 197 16.08 0.14 -19.41
N THR A 198 15.18 -0.54 -20.10
CA THR A 198 14.21 -1.46 -19.46
C THR A 198 14.86 -2.80 -19.17
N ARG A 199 14.83 -3.24 -17.94
CA ARG A 199 15.18 -4.62 -17.57
C ARG A 199 13.98 -5.54 -17.82
N GLY A 200 14.24 -6.78 -18.26
CA GLY A 200 13.25 -7.83 -18.39
C GLY A 200 12.61 -8.22 -17.06
N ALA A 201 11.58 -9.05 -17.11
CA ALA A 201 11.09 -9.69 -15.92
C ALA A 201 12.22 -10.51 -15.28
N LEU A 202 12.39 -10.38 -13.98
CA LEU A 202 13.52 -10.98 -13.27
C LEU A 202 13.09 -12.25 -12.55
N SER A 203 13.99 -13.24 -12.56
CA SER A 203 13.85 -14.47 -11.77
C SER A 203 15.18 -14.80 -11.11
N GLY A 204 15.13 -15.32 -9.87
CA GLY A 204 16.35 -15.68 -9.14
C GLY A 204 16.07 -16.09 -7.70
N LYS A 205 17.13 -16.58 -7.06
CA LYS A 205 17.10 -16.96 -5.65
C LYS A 205 17.91 -16.00 -4.79
N ALA A 206 17.68 -16.05 -3.50
CA ALA A 206 18.45 -15.27 -2.53
C ALA A 206 19.95 -15.54 -2.68
N GLY A 207 20.74 -14.46 -2.76
CA GLY A 207 22.20 -14.55 -2.94
C GLY A 207 22.69 -14.84 -4.36
N GLU A 208 21.78 -14.98 -5.32
CA GLU A 208 22.11 -15.16 -6.74
C GLU A 208 21.84 -13.88 -7.53
N ALA A 209 22.65 -13.63 -8.55
CA ALA A 209 22.34 -12.61 -9.54
C ALA A 209 21.07 -12.99 -10.31
N PRO A 210 20.10 -12.10 -10.44
CA PRO A 210 18.86 -12.43 -11.12
C PRO A 210 19.07 -12.58 -12.62
N LYS A 211 18.29 -13.47 -13.23
CA LYS A 211 18.23 -13.64 -14.68
C LYS A 211 17.10 -12.80 -15.25
N GLU A 212 17.34 -12.17 -16.39
CA GLU A 212 16.28 -11.55 -17.18
C GLU A 212 15.56 -12.64 -17.99
N GLU A 213 14.27 -12.77 -17.71
CA GLU A 213 13.37 -13.56 -18.54
C GLU A 213 12.83 -12.69 -19.70
N PHE A 214 12.47 -13.30 -20.83
CA PHE A 214 11.75 -12.65 -21.91
C PHE A 214 12.53 -11.59 -22.72
N LYS A 215 13.83 -11.46 -22.52
CA LYS A 215 14.68 -10.64 -23.34
C LYS A 215 15.56 -11.52 -24.22
N ILE A 216 15.33 -11.47 -25.53
CA ILE A 216 16.07 -12.28 -26.49
C ILE A 216 16.96 -11.33 -27.32
N ASN A 217 18.27 -11.60 -27.34
CA ASN A 217 19.26 -10.78 -28.09
C ASN A 217 19.16 -9.27 -27.77
N GLY A 218 18.86 -8.91 -26.54
CA GLY A 218 18.71 -7.52 -26.14
C GLY A 218 17.38 -6.87 -26.49
N GLN A 219 16.46 -7.59 -27.11
CA GLN A 219 15.12 -7.13 -27.47
C GLN A 219 14.06 -7.86 -26.66
N TYR A 220 13.00 -7.14 -26.32
CA TYR A 220 11.82 -7.73 -25.69
C TYR A 220 10.89 -8.31 -26.73
N VAL A 221 10.35 -9.48 -26.44
CA VAL A 221 9.46 -10.22 -27.33
C VAL A 221 8.09 -10.32 -26.65
N ASN A 222 7.07 -9.70 -27.24
CA ASN A 222 5.69 -9.69 -26.77
C ASN A 222 4.88 -10.79 -27.48
N THR A 223 5.31 -12.04 -27.35
CA THR A 223 4.56 -13.16 -27.89
C THR A 223 4.19 -14.14 -26.76
N PRO A 224 3.01 -14.78 -26.83
CA PRO A 224 2.68 -15.84 -25.87
C PRO A 224 3.63 -17.02 -26.02
N VAL A 225 3.70 -17.87 -24.99
CA VAL A 225 4.40 -19.13 -25.09
C VAL A 225 3.72 -19.99 -26.14
N VAL A 226 4.44 -20.37 -27.18
CA VAL A 226 4.00 -21.30 -28.20
C VAL A 226 4.97 -22.48 -28.16
N ASP A 227 4.44 -23.70 -28.06
CA ASP A 227 5.21 -24.95 -28.06
C ASP A 227 6.32 -25.03 -27.01
N GLY A 228 6.08 -24.50 -25.79
CA GLY A 228 7.03 -24.55 -24.70
C GLY A 228 8.24 -23.62 -24.85
N LYS A 229 8.29 -22.79 -25.90
CA LYS A 229 9.26 -21.72 -26.05
C LYS A 229 8.67 -20.44 -25.50
N GLU A 230 9.30 -19.94 -24.45
CA GLU A 230 8.90 -18.68 -23.83
C GLU A 230 9.29 -17.50 -24.73
N GLY A 231 8.28 -16.84 -25.26
CA GLY A 231 8.42 -15.50 -25.81
C GLY A 231 7.43 -14.63 -25.09
N VAL A 232 7.75 -13.53 -24.63
CA VAL A 232 6.87 -12.69 -23.93
C VAL A 232 7.29 -11.35 -23.99
N VAL A 233 6.76 -10.23 -23.74
CA VAL A 233 5.95 -10.04 -22.61
C VAL A 233 5.57 -8.61 -22.40
N GLY A 234 4.62 -8.21 -22.99
CA GLY A 234 3.93 -6.99 -22.63
C GLY A 234 2.93 -7.23 -21.51
N ILE A 235 2.31 -6.17 -21.07
CA ILE A 235 1.22 -6.17 -20.09
C ILE A 235 0.14 -7.21 -20.41
N PRO A 236 -0.23 -7.46 -21.69
CA PRO A 236 -1.27 -8.45 -22.00
C PRO A 236 -1.00 -9.83 -21.40
N PHE A 237 0.24 -10.29 -21.40
CA PHE A 237 0.58 -11.65 -21.03
C PHE A 237 1.20 -11.79 -19.62
N PHE A 238 1.61 -10.70 -19.01
CA PHE A 238 2.43 -10.75 -17.81
C PHE A 238 1.75 -11.49 -16.66
N ASP A 239 0.48 -11.19 -16.37
CA ASP A 239 -0.22 -11.78 -15.24
C ASP A 239 -0.52 -13.27 -15.44
N ARG A 240 -0.51 -13.79 -16.67
CA ARG A 240 -0.53 -15.23 -16.97
C ARG A 240 0.70 -15.92 -16.37
N TYR A 241 1.87 -15.30 -16.43
CA TYR A 241 3.10 -15.84 -15.88
C TYR A 241 3.18 -15.68 -14.36
N VAL A 242 2.65 -14.59 -13.83
CA VAL A 242 2.49 -14.39 -12.38
C VAL A 242 1.61 -15.49 -11.79
N GLU A 243 0.47 -15.78 -12.41
CA GLU A 243 -0.39 -16.88 -12.03
C GLU A 243 0.32 -18.22 -12.13
N LYS A 244 0.94 -18.53 -13.28
CA LYS A 244 1.68 -19.79 -13.48
C LYS A 244 2.74 -19.99 -12.39
N ALA A 245 3.56 -18.99 -12.13
CA ALA A 245 4.58 -19.05 -11.09
C ALA A 245 3.97 -19.30 -9.69
N SER A 246 2.81 -18.71 -9.43
CA SER A 246 2.09 -18.91 -8.17
C SER A 246 1.59 -20.33 -8.02
N LEU A 247 0.96 -20.88 -9.05
CA LEU A 247 0.43 -22.24 -9.05
C LEU A 247 1.56 -23.27 -8.95
N ASP A 248 2.65 -23.12 -9.72
CA ASP A 248 3.83 -23.98 -9.68
C ASP A 248 4.45 -24.00 -8.27
N TYR A 249 4.56 -22.83 -7.62
CA TYR A 249 5.11 -22.73 -6.26
C TYR A 249 4.20 -23.42 -5.23
N LEU A 250 2.88 -23.25 -5.33
CA LEU A 250 1.92 -23.94 -4.45
C LEU A 250 2.02 -25.45 -4.58
N GLU A 251 2.07 -25.98 -5.80
CA GLU A 251 2.23 -27.43 -6.05
C GLU A 251 3.53 -27.97 -5.44
N ALA A 252 4.64 -27.27 -5.64
CA ALA A 252 5.95 -27.66 -5.14
C ALA A 252 6.04 -27.65 -3.61
N ASN A 253 5.28 -26.78 -2.92
CA ASN A 253 5.40 -26.56 -1.48
C ASN A 253 4.20 -27.07 -0.66
N ALA A 254 3.12 -27.55 -1.27
CA ALA A 254 1.91 -28.01 -0.57
C ALA A 254 2.19 -29.09 0.49
N LYS A 255 3.15 -29.95 0.24
CA LYS A 255 3.53 -31.06 1.13
C LYS A 255 4.72 -30.71 2.05
N SER A 256 5.23 -29.47 1.99
CA SER A 256 6.34 -29.02 2.84
C SER A 256 5.92 -29.01 4.31
N SER A 257 6.84 -29.38 5.19
CA SER A 257 6.69 -29.19 6.63
C SER A 257 6.93 -27.75 7.05
N GLU A 258 7.64 -26.97 6.24
CA GLU A 258 7.91 -25.55 6.48
C GLU A 258 6.76 -24.71 5.93
N PRO A 259 6.30 -23.70 6.70
CA PRO A 259 5.30 -22.76 6.20
C PRO A 259 5.90 -21.86 5.12
N PHE A 260 5.07 -21.31 4.25
CA PHE A 260 5.51 -20.35 3.26
C PHE A 260 4.76 -19.01 3.35
N PHE A 261 5.43 -17.97 2.90
CA PHE A 261 4.88 -16.66 2.59
C PHE A 261 5.01 -16.39 1.10
N MET A 262 3.91 -16.10 0.44
CA MET A 262 3.88 -15.69 -0.96
C MET A 262 3.37 -14.26 -1.09
N SER A 263 4.09 -13.42 -1.85
CA SER A 263 3.59 -12.14 -2.31
C SER A 263 3.35 -12.21 -3.82
N ILE A 264 2.10 -12.18 -4.22
CA ILE A 264 1.62 -12.27 -5.59
C ILE A 264 1.12 -10.90 -6.01
N ASN A 265 1.76 -10.28 -7.00
CA ASN A 265 1.54 -8.89 -7.34
C ASN A 265 1.16 -8.76 -8.81
N PHE A 266 -0.14 -8.77 -9.09
CA PHE A 266 -0.64 -8.60 -10.45
C PHE A 266 -0.39 -7.19 -10.97
N MET A 267 -0.21 -7.06 -12.29
CA MET A 267 -0.05 -5.78 -12.97
C MET A 267 -1.41 -5.14 -13.29
N LYS A 268 -2.46 -5.97 -13.41
CA LYS A 268 -3.82 -5.49 -13.65
C LYS A 268 -4.36 -4.84 -12.36
N ASN A 269 -5.01 -3.65 -12.44
CA ASN A 269 -5.56 -3.02 -13.64
C ASN A 269 -4.84 -1.70 -14.03
N HIS A 270 -3.55 -1.60 -13.82
CA HIS A 270 -2.80 -0.38 -14.13
C HIS A 270 -2.82 -0.07 -15.64
N GLN A 271 -2.80 1.21 -15.96
CA GLN A 271 -2.64 1.71 -17.33
C GLN A 271 -1.26 1.35 -17.94
N PRO A 272 -1.18 1.08 -19.26
CA PRO A 272 -2.29 0.92 -20.21
C PRO A 272 -3.03 -0.40 -19.95
N ASN A 273 -4.37 -0.35 -20.00
CA ASN A 273 -5.19 -1.54 -19.82
C ASN A 273 -5.10 -2.42 -21.07
N MET A 274 -4.45 -3.55 -20.92
CA MET A 274 -4.24 -4.53 -21.96
C MET A 274 -4.57 -5.91 -21.39
N PRO A 275 -5.83 -6.36 -21.46
CA PRO A 275 -6.19 -7.70 -21.00
C PRO A 275 -5.47 -8.76 -21.83
N ASP A 276 -5.20 -9.90 -21.19
CA ASP A 276 -4.74 -11.09 -21.89
C ASP A 276 -5.73 -11.43 -23.03
N PRO A 277 -5.26 -11.83 -24.23
CA PRO A 277 -6.13 -12.15 -25.35
C PRO A 277 -7.29 -13.12 -25.05
N ASP A 278 -7.09 -14.03 -24.09
CA ASP A 278 -8.13 -14.97 -23.67
C ASP A 278 -9.28 -14.28 -22.92
N TYR A 279 -9.09 -13.05 -22.45
CA TYR A 279 -10.08 -12.26 -21.71
C TYR A 279 -10.64 -11.07 -22.49
N VAL A 280 -10.11 -10.76 -23.67
CA VAL A 280 -10.64 -9.68 -24.53
C VAL A 280 -12.10 -9.92 -24.84
N GLY A 281 -12.96 -8.95 -24.53
CA GLY A 281 -14.41 -9.01 -24.76
C GLY A 281 -15.18 -9.91 -23.81
N LYS A 282 -14.56 -10.39 -22.72
CA LYS A 282 -15.21 -11.26 -21.71
C LYS A 282 -16.07 -10.49 -20.71
N SER A 283 -15.77 -9.23 -20.45
CA SER A 283 -16.63 -8.40 -19.62
C SER A 283 -17.94 -8.04 -20.33
N MET A 284 -18.96 -7.69 -19.56
CA MET A 284 -20.24 -7.22 -20.10
C MET A 284 -20.10 -5.87 -20.81
N SER A 285 -19.28 -4.97 -20.26
CA SER A 285 -19.02 -3.64 -20.84
C SER A 285 -18.05 -3.69 -22.02
N LYS A 286 -17.28 -4.76 -22.18
CA LYS A 286 -16.26 -4.93 -23.24
C LYS A 286 -15.22 -3.81 -23.29
N SER A 287 -15.03 -3.08 -22.20
CA SER A 287 -13.94 -2.11 -22.06
C SER A 287 -12.66 -2.83 -21.66
N LYS A 288 -11.52 -2.27 -22.03
CA LYS A 288 -10.22 -2.86 -21.70
C LYS A 288 -10.00 -2.98 -20.19
N TYR A 289 -10.46 -1.97 -19.44
CA TYR A 289 -10.37 -2.01 -17.98
C TYR A 289 -11.22 -3.15 -17.39
N ALA A 290 -12.47 -3.27 -17.84
CA ALA A 290 -13.37 -4.31 -17.35
C ALA A 290 -12.91 -5.72 -17.74
N ASP A 291 -12.39 -5.91 -18.94
CA ASP A 291 -11.80 -7.18 -19.35
C ASP A 291 -10.58 -7.55 -18.48
N SER A 292 -9.75 -6.56 -18.14
CA SER A 292 -8.63 -6.74 -17.20
C SER A 292 -9.08 -7.07 -15.78
N MET A 293 -10.22 -6.51 -15.33
CA MET A 293 -10.82 -6.87 -14.02
C MET A 293 -11.31 -8.31 -14.01
N VAL A 294 -12.00 -8.75 -15.05
CA VAL A 294 -12.46 -10.15 -15.19
C VAL A 294 -11.27 -11.11 -15.24
N GLU A 295 -10.20 -10.72 -15.92
CA GLU A 295 -8.95 -11.48 -15.93
C GLU A 295 -8.36 -11.62 -14.52
N MET A 296 -8.19 -10.52 -13.80
CA MET A 296 -7.59 -10.51 -12.46
C MET A 296 -8.44 -11.32 -11.48
N ASP A 297 -9.76 -11.15 -11.49
CA ASP A 297 -10.68 -11.94 -10.67
C ASP A 297 -10.56 -13.44 -10.93
N ALA A 298 -10.52 -13.86 -12.21
CA ALA A 298 -10.36 -15.26 -12.58
C ALA A 298 -9.04 -15.85 -12.08
N ARG A 299 -7.93 -15.10 -12.21
CA ARG A 299 -6.62 -15.54 -11.73
C ARG A 299 -6.57 -15.70 -10.22
N VAL A 300 -7.21 -14.80 -9.45
CA VAL A 300 -7.39 -14.97 -8.01
C VAL A 300 -8.21 -16.23 -7.71
N GLY A 301 -9.28 -16.45 -8.46
CA GLY A 301 -10.09 -17.67 -8.35
C GLY A 301 -9.27 -18.96 -8.53
N HIS A 302 -8.42 -19.02 -9.55
CA HIS A 302 -7.55 -20.17 -9.81
C HIS A 302 -6.57 -20.44 -8.64
N ILE A 303 -6.02 -19.40 -8.02
CA ILE A 303 -5.16 -19.54 -6.84
C ILE A 303 -5.94 -20.13 -5.66
N MET A 304 -7.14 -19.59 -5.38
CA MET A 304 -7.99 -20.11 -4.29
C MET A 304 -8.42 -21.55 -4.53
N ASP A 305 -8.79 -21.89 -5.76
CA ASP A 305 -9.19 -23.25 -6.12
C ASP A 305 -8.01 -24.23 -6.03
N LYS A 306 -6.80 -23.79 -6.39
CA LYS A 306 -5.56 -24.58 -6.22
C LYS A 306 -5.27 -24.86 -4.75
N LEU A 307 -5.47 -23.90 -3.85
CA LEU A 307 -5.31 -24.13 -2.41
C LEU A 307 -6.27 -25.22 -1.88
N ARG A 308 -7.51 -25.24 -2.37
CA ARG A 308 -8.49 -26.28 -2.03
C ARG A 308 -8.11 -27.63 -2.63
N GLU A 309 -7.72 -27.65 -3.91
CA GLU A 309 -7.25 -28.87 -4.60
C GLU A 309 -6.09 -29.53 -3.87
N LEU A 310 -5.16 -28.73 -3.37
CA LEU A 310 -3.99 -29.19 -2.62
C LEU A 310 -4.31 -29.50 -1.14
N GLY A 311 -5.52 -29.18 -0.67
CA GLY A 311 -5.95 -29.43 0.72
C GLY A 311 -5.21 -28.60 1.76
N ILE A 312 -4.69 -27.42 1.38
CA ILE A 312 -3.93 -26.53 2.28
C ILE A 312 -4.69 -25.24 2.62
N ASP A 313 -5.88 -25.05 2.08
CA ASP A 313 -6.76 -23.88 2.29
C ASP A 313 -7.03 -23.61 3.78
N LYS A 314 -7.34 -24.66 4.58
CA LYS A 314 -7.59 -24.55 6.03
C LYS A 314 -6.37 -24.16 6.86
N ASN A 315 -5.18 -24.22 6.29
CA ASN A 315 -3.93 -23.81 6.93
C ASN A 315 -3.26 -22.63 6.21
N THR A 316 -4.04 -21.81 5.50
CA THR A 316 -3.52 -20.70 4.72
C THR A 316 -4.37 -19.46 4.93
N LEU A 317 -3.74 -18.37 5.41
CA LEU A 317 -4.31 -17.02 5.39
C LEU A 317 -4.06 -16.40 4.02
N VAL A 318 -5.09 -15.96 3.34
CA VAL A 318 -4.99 -15.18 2.10
C VAL A 318 -5.55 -13.79 2.35
N VAL A 319 -4.77 -12.77 2.00
CA VAL A 319 -5.21 -11.36 1.99
C VAL A 319 -5.09 -10.84 0.57
N TRP A 320 -6.18 -10.29 0.03
CA TRP A 320 -6.21 -9.59 -1.23
C TRP A 320 -6.47 -8.10 -1.00
N THR A 321 -5.72 -7.23 -1.70
CA THR A 321 -5.90 -5.78 -1.66
C THR A 321 -5.27 -5.11 -2.89
N THR A 322 -5.23 -3.78 -2.92
CA THR A 322 -4.52 -2.97 -3.91
C THR A 322 -3.59 -1.96 -3.23
N ASP A 323 -2.69 -1.36 -3.97
CA ASP A 323 -1.63 -0.51 -3.43
C ASP A 323 -2.07 0.94 -3.15
N ASN A 324 -3.01 1.46 -3.94
CA ASN A 324 -3.56 2.83 -3.82
C ASN A 324 -5.00 2.90 -4.35
N GLY A 325 -5.65 4.04 -4.16
CA GLY A 325 -7.00 4.27 -4.66
C GLY A 325 -7.10 4.26 -6.18
N ALA A 326 -8.33 4.25 -6.68
CA ALA A 326 -8.64 4.21 -8.12
C ALA A 326 -7.92 5.34 -8.88
N TRP A 327 -7.34 5.00 -10.03
CA TRP A 327 -6.81 6.00 -10.95
C TRP A 327 -7.89 6.43 -11.94
N GLN A 328 -8.66 7.45 -11.57
CA GLN A 328 -9.79 7.93 -12.37
C GLN A 328 -9.38 8.88 -13.50
N ASP A 329 -8.18 9.47 -13.43
CA ASP A 329 -7.66 10.43 -14.41
C ASP A 329 -7.48 9.85 -15.81
N VAL A 330 -7.54 8.54 -15.95
CA VAL A 330 -7.30 7.80 -17.20
C VAL A 330 -8.59 7.33 -17.89
N TYR A 331 -9.74 7.91 -17.52
CA TYR A 331 -11.00 7.64 -18.17
C TYR A 331 -10.89 7.64 -19.71
N PRO A 332 -11.57 6.75 -20.46
CA PRO A 332 -12.68 5.89 -20.01
C PRO A 332 -12.28 4.54 -19.41
N ASP A 333 -11.07 4.05 -19.63
CA ASP A 333 -10.58 2.79 -19.10
C ASP A 333 -9.96 3.00 -17.70
N ALA A 334 -10.81 3.32 -16.74
CA ALA A 334 -10.40 3.75 -15.41
C ALA A 334 -11.11 2.98 -14.29
N GLY A 335 -10.45 2.84 -13.15
CA GLY A 335 -11.05 2.39 -11.90
C GLY A 335 -12.10 3.37 -11.38
N TYR A 336 -12.94 2.90 -10.48
CA TYR A 336 -14.00 3.69 -9.87
C TYR A 336 -13.99 3.60 -8.35
N THR A 337 -14.24 4.73 -7.72
CA THR A 337 -14.52 4.81 -6.30
C THR A 337 -15.73 5.70 -6.05
N PRO A 338 -16.61 5.36 -5.09
CA PRO A 338 -17.72 6.24 -4.69
C PRO A 338 -17.26 7.44 -3.88
N PHE A 339 -16.01 7.46 -3.45
CA PHE A 339 -15.41 8.51 -2.63
C PHE A 339 -14.86 9.64 -3.50
N ARG A 340 -14.67 10.80 -2.89
CA ARG A 340 -14.06 11.94 -3.57
C ARG A 340 -12.57 11.72 -3.82
N GLY A 341 -12.08 12.24 -4.95
CA GLY A 341 -10.68 12.22 -5.33
C GLY A 341 -10.27 10.93 -6.03
N THR A 342 -9.00 10.82 -6.30
CA THR A 342 -8.39 9.77 -7.12
C THR A 342 -6.97 9.51 -6.63
N LYS A 343 -6.32 8.47 -7.15
CA LYS A 343 -4.89 8.17 -6.95
C LYS A 343 -4.05 9.45 -6.94
N GLY A 344 -3.13 9.57 -6.00
CA GLY A 344 -2.27 10.75 -5.84
C GLY A 344 -2.86 11.87 -4.99
N THR A 345 -4.06 11.70 -4.43
CA THR A 345 -4.67 12.67 -3.52
C THR A 345 -4.79 12.12 -2.10
N ASP A 346 -4.95 13.01 -1.14
CA ASP A 346 -5.24 12.69 0.25
C ASP A 346 -6.75 12.65 0.56
N ARG A 347 -7.59 12.66 -0.49
CA ARG A 347 -9.02 12.39 -0.39
C ARG A 347 -9.27 10.89 -0.22
N GLU A 348 -10.47 10.53 0.28
CA GLU A 348 -10.82 9.12 0.50
C GLU A 348 -10.64 8.28 -0.75
N GLY A 349 -11.03 8.80 -1.94
CA GLY A 349 -10.88 8.07 -3.20
C GLY A 349 -9.44 7.79 -3.62
N GLY A 350 -8.48 8.56 -3.11
CA GLY A 350 -7.05 8.35 -3.36
C GLY A 350 -6.40 7.31 -2.44
N SER A 351 -6.98 7.07 -1.28
CA SER A 351 -6.34 6.27 -0.23
C SER A 351 -7.18 5.11 0.27
N ARG A 352 -8.53 5.19 0.22
CA ARG A 352 -9.42 4.12 0.67
C ARG A 352 -9.55 3.05 -0.40
N VAL A 353 -9.15 1.84 -0.06
CA VAL A 353 -8.97 0.72 -0.98
C VAL A 353 -9.81 -0.49 -0.57
N PRO A 354 -10.19 -1.36 -1.53
CA PRO A 354 -10.81 -2.63 -1.20
C PRO A 354 -9.80 -3.59 -0.58
N ALA A 355 -10.23 -4.39 0.39
CA ALA A 355 -9.44 -5.47 0.96
C ALA A 355 -10.32 -6.61 1.47
N ILE A 356 -9.84 -7.84 1.28
CA ILE A 356 -10.53 -9.06 1.68
C ILE A 356 -9.52 -9.98 2.36
N ALA A 357 -9.88 -10.57 3.50
CA ALA A 357 -9.12 -11.62 4.15
C ALA A 357 -9.90 -12.93 4.18
N TRP A 358 -9.23 -14.03 3.84
CA TRP A 358 -9.84 -15.34 3.75
C TRP A 358 -8.97 -16.40 4.44
N TRP A 359 -9.59 -17.18 5.30
CA TRP A 359 -9.00 -18.34 5.95
C TRP A 359 -10.10 -19.26 6.45
N PRO A 360 -10.45 -20.31 5.69
CA PRO A 360 -11.53 -21.21 6.03
C PRO A 360 -11.40 -21.82 7.44
N GLY A 361 -12.46 -21.70 8.23
CA GLY A 361 -12.50 -22.22 9.59
C GLY A 361 -11.74 -21.40 10.64
N LYS A 362 -11.13 -20.27 10.27
CA LYS A 362 -10.45 -19.33 11.18
C LYS A 362 -11.08 -17.95 11.13
N ILE A 363 -11.32 -17.42 9.95
CA ILE A 363 -12.08 -16.18 9.74
C ILE A 363 -13.53 -16.57 9.54
N LYS A 364 -14.42 -15.89 10.29
CA LYS A 364 -15.86 -16.15 10.18
C LYS A 364 -16.36 -15.68 8.81
N GLU A 365 -17.08 -16.54 8.12
CA GLU A 365 -17.73 -16.23 6.85
C GLU A 365 -18.68 -15.02 6.96
N HIS A 366 -18.86 -14.29 5.86
CA HIS A 366 -19.68 -13.08 5.75
C HIS A 366 -19.32 -11.98 6.76
N SER A 367 -18.07 -11.97 7.25
CA SER A 367 -17.62 -10.94 8.19
C SER A 367 -17.41 -9.60 7.49
N ARG A 368 -17.79 -8.53 8.19
CA ARG A 368 -17.62 -7.15 7.73
C ARG A 368 -16.90 -6.35 8.80
N ASN A 369 -15.84 -5.64 8.41
CA ASN A 369 -15.05 -4.82 9.31
C ASN A 369 -15.11 -3.35 8.88
N HIS A 370 -15.30 -2.48 9.85
CA HIS A 370 -15.37 -1.02 9.70
C HIS A 370 -14.32 -0.31 10.58
N ASP A 371 -13.35 -1.04 11.11
CA ASP A 371 -12.22 -0.45 11.80
C ASP A 371 -11.23 0.14 10.79
N ILE A 372 -10.44 1.12 11.23
CA ILE A 372 -9.41 1.73 10.38
C ILE A 372 -8.24 0.77 10.25
N VAL A 373 -8.09 0.14 9.12
CA VAL A 373 -6.98 -0.75 8.81
C VAL A 373 -6.24 -0.28 7.54
N GLY A 374 -5.08 -0.82 7.25
CA GLY A 374 -4.41 -0.52 5.99
C GLY A 374 -3.26 -1.44 5.66
N GLY A 375 -2.67 -1.24 4.49
CA GLY A 375 -1.50 -1.99 4.03
C GLY A 375 -0.33 -1.96 5.02
N LEU A 376 -0.23 -0.92 5.85
CA LEU A 376 0.73 -0.83 6.96
C LEU A 376 0.59 -1.97 7.97
N ASP A 377 -0.64 -2.45 8.22
CA ASP A 377 -0.95 -3.39 9.29
C ASP A 377 -0.60 -4.84 8.95
N LEU A 378 -0.27 -5.11 7.69
CA LEU A 378 0.15 -6.44 7.23
C LEU A 378 1.40 -6.94 7.99
N MET A 379 2.35 -6.06 8.27
CA MET A 379 3.61 -6.42 8.93
C MET A 379 3.37 -7.00 10.33
N ALA A 380 2.68 -6.27 11.21
CA ALA A 380 2.41 -6.72 12.57
C ALA A 380 1.45 -7.92 12.60
N THR A 381 0.45 -7.91 11.71
CA THR A 381 -0.55 -8.98 11.62
C THR A 381 0.07 -10.30 11.17
N PHE A 382 0.88 -10.28 10.10
CA PHE A 382 1.51 -11.52 9.62
C PHE A 382 2.56 -12.02 10.59
N ALA A 383 3.31 -11.10 11.23
CA ALA A 383 4.25 -11.49 12.30
C ALA A 383 3.51 -12.16 13.47
N SER A 384 2.38 -11.59 13.93
CA SER A 384 1.54 -12.15 15.00
C SER A 384 0.98 -13.53 14.62
N VAL A 385 0.40 -13.66 13.43
CA VAL A 385 -0.12 -14.94 12.91
C VAL A 385 0.98 -16.01 12.82
N ALA A 386 2.20 -15.61 12.51
CA ALA A 386 3.37 -16.47 12.43
C ALA A 386 4.03 -16.74 13.81
N GLY A 387 3.57 -16.08 14.88
CA GLY A 387 4.17 -16.17 16.22
C GLY A 387 5.55 -15.50 16.31
N ILE A 388 5.77 -14.43 15.55
CA ILE A 388 7.05 -13.70 15.46
C ILE A 388 6.90 -12.33 16.14
N LYS A 389 7.87 -11.94 16.94
CA LYS A 389 7.96 -10.58 17.47
C LYS A 389 8.67 -9.68 16.45
N LEU A 390 8.11 -8.49 16.22
CA LEU A 390 8.74 -7.52 15.34
C LEU A 390 10.09 -7.06 15.92
N PRO A 391 11.10 -6.84 15.07
CA PRO A 391 12.39 -6.32 15.50
C PRO A 391 12.28 -4.88 16.00
N THR A 392 13.09 -4.51 16.97
CA THR A 392 13.17 -3.14 17.50
C THR A 392 14.30 -2.31 16.88
N LYS A 393 15.11 -2.96 16.03
CA LYS A 393 16.20 -2.35 15.29
C LYS A 393 16.10 -2.72 13.82
N ASP A 394 16.54 -1.83 12.96
CA ASP A 394 16.68 -2.13 11.53
C ASP A 394 17.81 -3.13 11.28
N ARG A 395 18.00 -3.55 10.04
CA ARG A 395 19.01 -4.55 9.68
C ARG A 395 20.46 -4.04 9.82
N ALA A 396 20.65 -2.71 10.01
CA ALA A 396 21.92 -2.09 10.34
C ALA A 396 22.11 -1.87 11.86
N GLY A 397 21.14 -2.27 12.69
CA GLY A 397 21.21 -2.16 14.15
C GLY A 397 20.73 -0.83 14.73
N GLN A 398 20.14 0.06 13.90
CA GLN A 398 19.57 1.32 14.36
C GLN A 398 18.14 1.14 14.87
N PRO A 399 17.68 1.93 15.85
CA PRO A 399 16.31 1.90 16.33
C PRO A 399 15.31 2.09 15.19
N ILE A 400 14.24 1.30 15.17
CA ILE A 400 13.19 1.34 14.13
C ILE A 400 11.81 1.45 14.76
N ILE A 401 10.91 2.17 14.11
CA ILE A 401 9.49 2.23 14.45
C ILE A 401 8.66 1.67 13.28
N PHE A 402 7.74 0.77 13.61
CA PHE A 402 6.68 0.33 12.70
C PHE A 402 5.42 1.16 12.96
N TYR A 403 4.69 1.47 11.89
CA TYR A 403 3.35 2.07 11.94
C TYR A 403 2.27 1.02 11.70
N SER A 404 2.61 -0.20 12.01
CA SER A 404 1.81 -1.41 11.82
C SER A 404 1.19 -1.83 13.14
N TYR A 405 -0.10 -2.11 13.12
CA TYR A 405 -0.84 -2.67 14.23
C TYR A 405 -1.25 -4.10 13.92
N ASP A 406 -1.26 -4.94 14.95
CA ASP A 406 -1.73 -6.32 14.81
C ASP A 406 -3.26 -6.34 14.79
N ILE A 407 -3.84 -6.67 13.64
CA ILE A 407 -5.28 -6.82 13.46
C ILE A 407 -5.73 -8.30 13.48
N SER A 408 -4.85 -9.23 13.85
CA SER A 408 -5.24 -10.64 13.98
C SER A 408 -6.38 -10.87 14.98
N PRO A 409 -6.52 -10.13 16.09
CA PRO A 409 -7.69 -10.21 16.95
C PRO A 409 -9.02 -9.84 16.25
N VAL A 410 -8.95 -8.90 15.30
CA VAL A 410 -10.11 -8.55 14.46
C VAL A 410 -10.43 -9.67 13.49
N LEU A 411 -9.42 -10.21 12.79
CA LEU A 411 -9.59 -11.32 11.86
C LEU A 411 -10.26 -12.54 12.49
N PHE A 412 -9.91 -12.83 13.74
CA PHE A 412 -10.42 -14.01 14.45
C PHE A 412 -11.61 -13.71 15.37
N GLY A 413 -12.09 -12.47 15.40
CA GLY A 413 -13.23 -12.06 16.25
C GLY A 413 -12.93 -12.14 17.76
N THR A 414 -11.66 -12.04 18.16
CA THR A 414 -11.20 -12.17 19.56
C THR A 414 -10.88 -10.82 20.22
N GLY A 415 -10.89 -9.74 19.46
CA GLY A 415 -10.56 -8.39 19.95
C GLY A 415 -10.95 -7.30 18.98
N LYS A 416 -10.58 -6.07 19.34
CA LYS A 416 -10.80 -4.86 18.55
C LYS A 416 -9.49 -4.40 17.93
N ASP A 417 -9.60 -3.63 16.85
CA ASP A 417 -8.47 -2.96 16.25
C ASP A 417 -7.88 -1.93 17.23
N PRO A 418 -6.57 -1.93 17.43
CA PRO A 418 -5.88 -0.92 18.24
C PRO A 418 -5.69 0.42 17.50
N ARG A 419 -5.91 0.47 16.18
CA ARG A 419 -5.74 1.68 15.38
C ARG A 419 -6.93 2.62 15.56
N THR A 420 -6.65 3.87 15.94
CA THR A 420 -7.67 4.91 16.12
C THR A 420 -7.53 6.06 15.13
N SER A 421 -6.44 6.10 14.36
CA SER A 421 -6.15 7.19 13.43
C SER A 421 -5.43 6.70 12.18
N TRP A 422 -5.64 7.44 11.08
CA TRP A 422 -4.92 7.27 9.82
C TRP A 422 -4.37 8.62 9.37
N PHE A 423 -3.16 8.61 8.79
CA PHE A 423 -2.51 9.81 8.25
C PHE A 423 -2.33 9.65 6.75
N TYR A 424 -2.82 10.63 6.00
CA TYR A 424 -2.76 10.64 4.55
C TYR A 424 -1.56 11.46 4.12
N PHE A 425 -0.75 10.87 3.27
CA PHE A 425 0.41 11.54 2.67
C PHE A 425 0.16 11.70 1.18
N THR A 426 0.57 12.81 0.63
CA THR A 426 0.73 12.96 -0.81
C THR A 426 2.16 12.64 -1.20
N GLU A 427 2.43 12.52 -2.49
CA GLU A 427 3.77 12.18 -2.94
C GLU A 427 4.79 13.25 -2.58
N ASN A 428 5.98 12.79 -2.19
CA ASN A 428 7.11 13.62 -1.76
C ASN A 428 6.86 14.48 -0.51
N GLU A 429 5.79 14.22 0.24
CA GLU A 429 5.51 14.95 1.46
C GLU A 429 6.09 14.26 2.70
N LEU A 430 6.68 15.06 3.58
CA LEU A 430 7.18 14.59 4.86
C LEU A 430 6.12 14.64 5.97
N THR A 431 5.12 15.49 5.80
CA THR A 431 4.01 15.67 6.74
C THR A 431 2.71 15.20 6.13
N PRO A 432 1.76 14.71 6.92
CA PRO A 432 0.47 14.32 6.38
C PRO A 432 -0.29 15.55 5.84
N GLY A 433 -0.95 15.39 4.69
CA GLY A 433 -1.89 16.38 4.14
C GLY A 433 -3.26 16.29 4.76
N ALA A 434 -3.62 15.16 5.35
CA ALA A 434 -4.86 14.94 6.07
C ALA A 434 -4.65 13.93 7.21
N ALA A 435 -5.56 13.95 8.18
CA ALA A 435 -5.62 12.97 9.26
C ALA A 435 -7.08 12.54 9.49
N ARG A 436 -7.28 11.25 9.71
CA ARG A 436 -8.55 10.67 10.17
C ARG A 436 -8.41 10.23 11.62
N VAL A 437 -9.38 10.57 12.45
CA VAL A 437 -9.51 10.06 13.83
C VAL A 437 -10.95 9.59 14.02
N GLY A 438 -11.13 8.31 14.26
CA GLY A 438 -12.46 7.70 14.23
C GLY A 438 -13.13 7.89 12.86
N HIS A 439 -14.31 8.50 12.83
CA HIS A 439 -15.03 8.80 11.58
C HIS A 439 -14.83 10.24 11.08
N TYR A 440 -14.12 11.07 11.83
CA TYR A 440 -13.80 12.44 11.40
C TYR A 440 -12.47 12.51 10.66
N LYS A 441 -12.42 13.34 9.63
CA LYS A 441 -11.22 13.61 8.84
C LYS A 441 -10.96 15.10 8.75
N ALA A 442 -9.74 15.51 9.06
CA ALA A 442 -9.25 16.86 8.86
C ALA A 442 -8.30 16.90 7.65
N VAL A 443 -8.52 17.83 6.74
CA VAL A 443 -7.70 18.05 5.54
C VAL A 443 -6.98 19.38 5.68
N PHE A 444 -5.64 19.33 5.71
CA PHE A 444 -4.76 20.49 5.87
C PHE A 444 -4.16 20.94 4.55
N ASN A 445 -3.89 19.95 3.68
CA ASN A 445 -3.26 20.14 2.39
C ASN A 445 -3.84 19.11 1.43
N LEU A 446 -4.34 19.54 0.30
CA LEU A 446 -4.97 18.63 -0.67
C LEU A 446 -3.94 17.84 -1.48
N ARG A 447 -2.77 18.44 -1.66
CA ARG A 447 -1.69 17.86 -2.44
C ARG A 447 -0.37 18.49 -2.06
N GLY A 448 0.69 17.72 -2.12
CA GLY A 448 2.05 18.22 -1.93
C GLY A 448 2.49 19.21 -3.04
N ASP A 449 3.48 20.01 -2.72
CA ASP A 449 4.01 21.05 -3.60
C ASP A 449 4.51 20.53 -4.96
N ASN A 450 4.81 19.26 -5.07
CA ASN A 450 5.29 18.62 -6.30
C ASN A 450 4.19 17.99 -7.13
N GLY A 451 2.95 18.02 -6.68
CA GLY A 451 1.86 17.36 -7.37
C GLY A 451 1.71 17.76 -8.84
N ALA A 452 2.01 19.00 -9.18
CA ALA A 452 1.96 19.49 -10.55
C ALA A 452 3.06 18.94 -11.47
N LYS A 453 4.11 18.33 -10.95
CA LYS A 453 5.27 17.86 -11.74
C LYS A 453 5.14 16.43 -12.23
N THR A 454 4.23 15.66 -11.68
CA THR A 454 4.13 14.23 -11.97
C THR A 454 3.25 13.88 -13.17
N GLY A 455 2.63 14.84 -13.79
CA GLY A 455 1.78 14.58 -14.95
C GLY A 455 0.39 14.10 -14.62
N GLY A 456 -0.42 13.47 -15.18
CA GLY A 456 -1.77 13.04 -14.88
C GLY A 456 -2.83 14.13 -14.99
N LEU A 457 -4.07 13.74 -15.14
CA LEU A 457 -5.22 14.63 -15.26
C LEU A 457 -6.15 14.39 -14.08
N ALA A 458 -6.44 15.44 -13.33
CA ALA A 458 -7.47 15.37 -12.32
C ALA A 458 -8.85 15.33 -12.96
N VAL A 459 -9.65 14.37 -12.58
CA VAL A 459 -11.04 14.24 -13.04
C VAL A 459 -11.98 15.05 -12.18
N ASP A 460 -11.71 15.15 -10.88
CA ASP A 460 -12.55 15.87 -9.94
C ASP A 460 -11.82 17.07 -9.34
N SER A 461 -12.34 18.24 -9.58
CA SER A 461 -11.89 19.52 -8.98
C SER A 461 -10.41 19.83 -9.18
N ASN A 462 -9.82 19.38 -10.30
CA ASN A 462 -8.39 19.55 -10.59
C ASN A 462 -7.46 18.94 -9.53
N LEU A 463 -7.95 18.00 -8.77
CA LEU A 463 -7.17 17.16 -7.86
C LEU A 463 -6.76 15.89 -8.60
N GLY A 464 -5.76 15.26 -8.25
CA GLY A 464 -5.16 14.13 -8.92
C GLY A 464 -3.70 14.40 -9.22
N TRP A 465 -3.05 13.60 -10.01
CA TRP A 465 -1.62 13.72 -10.30
C TRP A 465 -1.22 15.08 -10.86
N LYS A 466 -2.08 15.71 -11.61
CA LYS A 466 -1.85 17.01 -12.25
C LYS A 466 -2.45 18.17 -11.50
N GLY A 467 -3.06 17.95 -10.35
CA GLY A 467 -3.74 18.99 -9.60
C GLY A 467 -2.90 20.25 -9.48
N PRO A 468 -3.41 21.40 -9.92
CA PRO A 468 -2.64 22.63 -9.97
C PRO A 468 -2.47 23.27 -8.61
N GLU A 469 -3.20 22.85 -7.62
CA GLU A 469 -3.34 23.62 -6.41
C GLU A 469 -2.79 22.89 -5.19
N SER A 470 -1.73 23.44 -4.62
CA SER A 470 -1.44 23.24 -3.22
C SER A 470 -2.42 24.07 -2.41
N TYR A 471 -3.33 23.40 -1.73
CA TYR A 471 -4.16 24.05 -0.74
C TYR A 471 -3.53 23.84 0.64
N VAL A 472 -3.08 24.92 1.24
CA VAL A 472 -2.66 24.93 2.65
C VAL A 472 -3.71 25.71 3.41
N ALA A 473 -4.49 25.00 4.20
CA ALA A 473 -5.55 25.62 4.98
C ALA A 473 -4.97 26.37 6.18
N THR A 474 -5.46 27.58 6.42
CA THR A 474 -5.28 28.27 7.71
C THR A 474 -6.04 27.53 8.80
N VAL A 475 -7.20 27.00 8.45
CA VAL A 475 -8.04 26.15 9.29
C VAL A 475 -8.37 24.90 8.47
N PRO A 476 -8.20 23.68 9.00
CA PRO A 476 -8.47 22.48 8.25
C PRO A 476 -9.93 22.37 7.84
N GLN A 477 -10.21 21.78 6.69
CA GLN A 477 -11.54 21.27 6.38
C GLN A 477 -11.78 20.02 7.23
N ILE A 478 -12.96 19.91 7.83
CA ILE A 478 -13.33 18.74 8.63
C ILE A 478 -14.58 18.08 8.07
N PHE A 479 -14.51 16.77 7.89
CA PHE A 479 -15.58 15.94 7.33
C PHE A 479 -15.95 14.81 8.27
N ASP A 480 -17.24 14.50 8.35
CA ASP A 480 -17.74 13.28 8.97
C ASP A 480 -17.89 12.20 7.88
N LEU A 481 -16.96 11.28 7.81
CA LEU A 481 -16.92 10.28 6.74
C LEU A 481 -18.06 9.24 6.78
N TRP A 482 -18.80 9.15 7.88
CA TRP A 482 -19.97 8.28 7.94
C TRP A 482 -21.19 8.94 7.30
N GLN A 483 -21.36 10.25 7.50
CA GLN A 483 -22.47 11.00 6.94
C GLN A 483 -22.14 11.57 5.56
N ASP A 484 -20.88 11.89 5.31
CA ASP A 484 -20.37 12.50 4.09
C ASP A 484 -19.10 11.77 3.59
N PRO A 485 -19.21 10.53 3.09
CA PRO A 485 -18.07 9.78 2.58
C PRO A 485 -17.45 10.41 1.32
N GLN A 486 -18.13 11.40 0.73
CA GLN A 486 -17.64 12.15 -0.43
C GLN A 486 -16.95 13.46 -0.07
N GLU A 487 -16.77 13.77 1.22
CA GLU A 487 -16.03 14.94 1.69
C GLU A 487 -16.53 16.25 1.04
N ARG A 488 -17.86 16.44 0.98
CA ARG A 488 -18.52 17.59 0.33
C ARG A 488 -18.82 18.71 1.29
N TYR A 489 -19.11 18.38 2.54
CA TYR A 489 -19.63 19.30 3.54
C TYR A 489 -18.62 19.47 4.67
N ASP A 490 -17.88 20.58 4.63
CA ASP A 490 -16.99 20.98 5.71
C ASP A 490 -17.80 21.34 6.95
N ILE A 491 -17.91 20.42 7.89
CA ILE A 491 -18.69 20.59 9.11
C ILE A 491 -18.08 21.63 10.06
N PHE A 492 -16.78 21.87 9.96
CA PHE A 492 -16.14 22.89 10.78
C PHE A 492 -16.59 24.30 10.40
N MET A 493 -16.66 24.59 9.09
CA MET A 493 -17.12 25.91 8.64
C MET A 493 -18.64 26.05 8.69
N ASN A 494 -19.38 24.96 8.43
CA ASN A 494 -20.84 25.00 8.41
C ASN A 494 -21.47 24.97 9.82
N ASN A 495 -20.81 24.35 10.78
CA ASN A 495 -21.29 24.21 12.15
C ASN A 495 -20.15 24.34 13.17
N TYR A 496 -19.49 25.48 13.12
CA TYR A 496 -18.27 25.79 13.84
C TYR A 496 -18.37 25.51 15.35
N THR A 497 -19.42 26.01 16.00
CA THR A 497 -19.54 25.93 17.46
C THR A 497 -19.72 24.52 17.99
N GLU A 498 -20.31 23.63 17.19
CA GLU A 498 -20.55 22.24 17.59
C GLU A 498 -19.35 21.33 17.31
N HIS A 499 -18.44 21.72 16.40
CA HIS A 499 -17.35 20.86 15.94
C HIS A 499 -15.94 21.33 16.31
N THR A 500 -15.78 22.46 17.02
CA THR A 500 -14.45 22.97 17.43
C THR A 500 -13.65 21.98 18.28
N TRP A 501 -14.30 21.12 19.05
CA TRP A 501 -13.66 20.09 19.87
C TRP A 501 -12.84 19.10 19.02
N THR A 502 -13.21 18.88 17.76
CA THR A 502 -12.50 17.96 16.86
C THR A 502 -11.06 18.39 16.63
N LEU A 503 -10.77 19.70 16.67
CA LEU A 503 -9.41 20.24 16.55
C LEU A 503 -8.48 19.68 17.63
N VAL A 504 -8.97 19.51 18.85
CA VAL A 504 -8.18 18.96 19.95
C VAL A 504 -7.77 17.52 19.62
N THR A 505 -8.72 16.72 19.16
CA THR A 505 -8.50 15.32 18.81
C THR A 505 -7.47 15.17 17.69
N PHE A 506 -7.57 15.99 16.63
CA PHE A 506 -6.60 15.97 15.54
C PHE A 506 -5.22 16.45 15.99
N ASN A 507 -5.19 17.50 16.80
CA ASN A 507 -3.93 18.04 17.31
C ASN A 507 -3.18 17.02 18.18
N GLU A 508 -3.89 16.26 19.00
CA GLU A 508 -3.30 15.17 19.80
C GLU A 508 -2.73 14.07 18.88
N ALA A 509 -3.50 13.63 17.87
CA ALA A 509 -3.05 12.58 16.96
C ALA A 509 -1.81 13.03 16.15
N ILE A 510 -1.82 14.25 15.62
CA ILE A 510 -0.70 14.81 14.85
C ILE A 510 0.52 15.02 15.74
N THR A 511 0.34 15.56 16.96
CA THR A 511 1.43 15.72 17.92
C THR A 511 2.07 14.38 18.26
N LYS A 512 1.27 13.33 18.46
CA LYS A 512 1.79 11.97 18.69
C LYS A 512 2.61 11.48 17.50
N LEU A 513 2.14 11.69 16.26
CA LEU A 513 2.91 11.35 15.07
C LEU A 513 4.21 12.15 15.00
N MET A 514 4.15 13.48 15.19
CA MET A 514 5.31 14.35 15.09
C MET A 514 6.38 14.03 16.15
N LYS A 515 5.99 13.62 17.35
CA LYS A 515 6.93 13.12 18.37
C LYS A 515 7.76 11.94 17.85
N THR A 516 7.16 11.05 17.06
CA THR A 516 7.92 9.94 16.47
C THR A 516 8.98 10.41 15.46
N TYR A 517 8.86 11.61 14.88
CA TYR A 517 9.87 12.16 13.98
C TYR A 517 11.12 12.65 14.72
N VAL A 518 10.99 12.96 16.02
CA VAL A 518 12.10 13.31 16.89
C VAL A 518 12.93 12.08 17.24
N GLU A 519 12.23 11.01 17.65
CA GLU A 519 12.87 9.76 18.07
C GLU A 519 13.39 8.94 16.88
N TYR A 520 12.65 8.98 15.78
CA TYR A 520 12.91 8.24 14.55
C TYR A 520 12.79 9.20 13.36
N PRO A 521 13.80 10.00 13.07
CA PRO A 521 13.72 10.99 11.99
C PRO A 521 13.42 10.33 10.64
N PRO A 522 12.70 11.02 9.75
CA PRO A 522 12.51 10.56 8.38
C PRO A 522 13.86 10.31 7.71
N ARG A 523 13.93 9.26 6.90
CA ARG A 523 15.12 9.00 6.10
C ARG A 523 15.28 10.12 5.08
N LYS A 524 16.49 10.66 4.98
CA LYS A 524 16.79 11.61 3.89
C LYS A 524 16.66 10.85 2.57
N PRO A 525 15.87 11.34 1.62
CA PRO A 525 15.84 10.75 0.30
C PRO A 525 17.25 10.78 -0.29
N GLN A 526 17.78 9.63 -0.63
CA GLN A 526 19.04 9.53 -1.35
C GLN A 526 18.78 9.86 -2.82
N SER A 527 19.76 10.40 -3.52
CA SER A 527 19.66 10.64 -4.96
C SER A 527 19.39 9.35 -5.75
N GLU A 528 19.72 8.21 -5.16
CA GLU A 528 19.49 6.86 -5.67
C GLU A 528 18.17 6.25 -5.20
N ALA A 529 17.44 6.91 -4.30
CA ALA A 529 16.10 6.50 -3.93
C ALA A 529 15.10 7.23 -4.81
N TYR A 530 14.07 6.55 -5.23
CA TYR A 530 13.03 7.08 -6.13
C TYR A 530 12.09 8.12 -5.48
N SER A 531 12.51 8.73 -4.40
CA SER A 531 11.75 9.72 -3.66
C SER A 531 11.68 11.10 -4.33
N GLY A 532 12.33 11.28 -5.45
CA GLY A 532 12.45 12.59 -6.09
C GLY A 532 13.21 13.62 -5.24
N PRO A 533 13.52 14.79 -5.77
CA PRO A 533 14.13 15.85 -4.99
C PRO A 533 13.12 16.39 -3.96
N ILE A 534 13.55 16.53 -2.71
CA ILE A 534 12.80 17.35 -1.74
C ILE A 534 12.72 18.76 -2.31
N THR A 535 11.52 19.30 -2.46
CA THR A 535 11.35 20.69 -2.89
C THR A 535 11.74 21.64 -1.79
N LEU A 536 12.08 22.87 -2.19
CA LEU A 536 12.40 23.94 -1.26
C LEU A 536 11.27 24.16 -0.23
N SER A 537 10.02 24.07 -0.66
CA SER A 537 8.87 24.24 0.23
C SER A 537 8.67 23.07 1.19
N GLN A 538 8.91 21.83 0.76
CA GLN A 538 8.93 20.68 1.68
C GLN A 538 10.03 20.83 2.71
N TYR A 539 11.23 21.27 2.28
CA TYR A 539 12.33 21.55 3.18
C TYR A 539 12.00 22.66 4.18
N GLN A 540 11.36 23.73 3.74
CA GLN A 540 10.90 24.82 4.60
C GLN A 540 9.85 24.37 5.60
N ARG A 541 8.85 23.57 5.18
CA ARG A 541 7.86 23.00 6.11
C ARG A 541 8.52 22.12 7.17
N PHE A 542 9.43 21.26 6.75
CA PHE A 542 10.18 20.42 7.70
C PHE A 542 11.00 21.28 8.68
N SER A 543 11.65 22.32 8.20
CA SER A 543 12.39 23.27 9.04
C SER A 543 11.48 23.99 10.03
N ASN A 544 10.32 24.46 9.59
CA ASN A 544 9.34 25.13 10.45
C ASN A 544 8.82 24.20 11.56
N ILE A 545 8.47 22.95 11.20
CA ILE A 545 8.04 21.94 12.18
C ILE A 545 9.16 21.65 13.16
N ARG A 546 10.39 21.49 12.68
CA ARG A 546 11.57 21.27 13.51
C ARG A 546 11.77 22.42 14.48
N GLU A 547 11.70 23.67 14.01
CA GLU A 547 11.84 24.84 14.87
C GLU A 547 10.74 24.92 15.93
N GLN A 548 9.50 24.59 15.54
CA GLN A 548 8.38 24.55 16.48
C GLN A 548 8.58 23.50 17.56
N LEU A 549 8.98 22.29 17.16
CA LEU A 549 9.28 21.22 18.11
C LEU A 549 10.45 21.56 19.03
N GLN A 550 11.49 22.22 18.51
CA GLN A 550 12.59 22.71 19.32
C GLN A 550 12.15 23.78 20.34
N LYS A 551 11.25 24.70 19.95
CA LYS A 551 10.66 25.68 20.87
C LYS A 551 9.84 25.02 21.98
N GLU A 552 9.25 23.88 21.71
CA GLU A 552 8.50 23.07 22.67
C GLU A 552 9.41 22.16 23.53
N GLY A 553 10.73 22.26 23.38
CA GLY A 553 11.70 21.53 24.18
C GLY A 553 12.12 20.16 23.64
N PHE A 554 11.75 19.82 22.41
CA PHE A 554 12.20 18.58 21.79
C PHE A 554 13.58 18.75 21.15
N GLN A 555 14.53 17.89 21.51
CA GLN A 555 15.81 17.78 20.81
C GLN A 555 15.63 16.91 19.56
N LEU A 556 15.81 17.51 18.40
CA LEU A 556 15.73 16.82 17.12
C LEU A 556 17.11 16.32 16.71
N ALA A 557 17.26 15.03 16.60
CA ALA A 557 18.41 14.47 15.88
C ALA A 557 18.34 14.93 14.41
N MET A 558 19.47 15.34 13.84
CA MET A 558 19.55 15.60 12.40
C MET A 558 19.30 14.31 11.65
N PRO A 559 18.58 14.33 10.51
CA PRO A 559 18.53 13.16 9.65
C PRO A 559 19.96 12.72 9.37
N THR A 560 20.27 11.49 9.75
CA THR A 560 21.58 10.91 9.43
C THR A 560 21.61 10.72 7.93
N GLY A 561 22.21 11.68 7.22
CA GLY A 561 22.47 11.57 5.81
C GLY A 561 23.89 11.13 5.61
N ASN A 562 24.08 10.05 4.95
CA ASN A 562 25.18 9.76 4.06
C ASN A 562 24.62 9.48 2.70
#